data_35f504b06a3ddccb723539d8edb7ee47
#
_entry.id   35f504b06a3ddccb723539d8edb7ee47
#
_cell.length_a   1.000
_cell.length_b   1.000
_cell.length_c   1.000
_cell.angle_alpha   90.00
_cell.angle_beta   90.00
_cell.angle_gamma   90.00
#
_symmetry.space_group_name_H-M   'P 1'
#
loop_
_entity.id
_entity.type
_entity.pdbx_description
1 polymer ?
#
loop_
_entity_poly.entity_id
_entity_poly.type
_entity_poly.pdbx_seq_one_letter_code
_entity_poly.pdbx_strand_id
1 'polypeptide(L)'
;NAIFGGMSQSKLFKVVREKNSLCYYISSSYDAFNGVMVITAGIEGKDYHQTVQLIKEQLKEMQDGCFDQDDIDTAKLMIKNSMKKTSDEPLSQVAVQYNRDITGKKETNEQYLEKIENVTYQDIVDVCQNIELDTIFLLKGRNE
;
A
#
# COMPACT_ATOMS: atom_id res chain seq x y z
N ASN A 1 -1.93 3.18 -2.65
CA ASN A 1 -1.34 2.16 -1.76
C ASN A 1 -0.02 1.58 -2.31
N ALA A 2 0.06 1.21 -3.61
CA ALA A 2 1.25 0.58 -4.18
C ALA A 2 2.52 1.43 -4.00
N ILE A 3 2.47 2.72 -4.29
CA ILE A 3 3.59 3.66 -4.12
C ILE A 3 3.91 3.87 -2.64
N PHE A 4 2.90 3.95 -1.79
CA PHE A 4 3.07 4.29 -0.38
C PHE A 4 3.71 3.17 0.45
N GLY A 5 3.10 1.97 0.49
CA GLY A 5 3.57 0.86 1.33
C GLY A 5 3.14 -0.53 0.88
N GLY A 6 2.39 -0.64 -0.24
CA GLY A 6 1.83 -1.91 -0.68
C GLY A 6 2.81 -2.84 -1.41
N MET A 7 4.02 -2.38 -1.71
CA MET A 7 5.00 -3.11 -2.51
C MET A 7 6.43 -2.92 -2.02
N SER A 8 7.35 -3.79 -2.45
CA SER A 8 8.76 -3.78 -2.05
C SER A 8 9.58 -2.57 -2.55
N GLN A 9 9.04 -1.78 -3.48
CA GLN A 9 9.66 -0.54 -3.97
C GLN A 9 8.95 0.72 -3.43
N SER A 10 8.05 0.54 -2.48
CA SER A 10 7.25 1.62 -1.90
C SER A 10 8.07 2.57 -1.02
N LYS A 11 7.54 3.77 -0.81
CA LYS A 11 8.16 4.79 0.05
C LYS A 11 8.42 4.30 1.46
N LEU A 12 7.44 3.64 2.09
CA LEU A 12 7.62 3.09 3.44
C LEU A 12 8.75 2.06 3.48
N PHE A 13 8.82 1.17 2.48
CA PHE A 13 9.87 0.17 2.43
C PHE A 13 11.26 0.82 2.25
N LYS A 14 11.41 1.72 1.28
CA LYS A 14 12.67 2.42 1.01
C LYS A 14 13.14 3.26 2.23
N VAL A 15 12.22 4.01 2.86
CA VAL A 15 12.60 4.96 3.92
C VAL A 15 12.70 4.29 5.28
N VAL A 16 11.70 3.53 5.71
CA VAL A 16 11.66 3.00 7.08
C VAL A 16 12.55 1.75 7.22
N ARG A 17 12.51 0.85 6.23
CA ARG A 17 13.26 -0.41 6.30
C ARG A 17 14.66 -0.28 5.74
N GLU A 18 14.83 0.17 4.48
CA GLU A 18 16.16 0.15 3.84
C GLU A 18 17.06 1.27 4.35
N LYS A 19 16.58 2.51 4.32
CA LYS A 19 17.39 3.68 4.67
C LYS A 19 17.67 3.79 6.17
N ASN A 20 16.66 3.52 7.00
CA ASN A 20 16.75 3.71 8.45
C ASN A 20 16.86 2.41 9.25
N SER A 21 16.66 1.25 8.64
CA SER A 21 16.78 -0.08 9.29
C SER A 21 15.94 -0.23 10.58
N LEU A 22 14.77 0.43 10.65
CA LEU A 22 13.95 0.48 11.87
C LEU A 22 12.99 -0.69 12.01
N CYS A 23 12.80 -1.50 10.97
CA CYS A 23 11.84 -2.59 10.99
C CYS A 23 12.32 -3.80 10.21
N TYR A 24 11.93 -4.99 10.67
CA TYR A 24 12.13 -6.22 9.91
C TYR A 24 11.23 -6.28 8.68
N TYR A 25 9.98 -5.87 8.85
CA TYR A 25 9.03 -5.73 7.76
C TYR A 25 8.18 -4.47 7.95
N ILE A 26 7.74 -3.89 6.86
CA ILE A 26 6.73 -2.85 6.82
C ILE A 26 5.91 -3.01 5.55
N SER A 27 4.61 -2.88 5.66
CA SER A 27 3.71 -2.91 4.51
C SER A 27 2.44 -2.12 4.79
N SER A 28 1.76 -1.71 3.74
CA SER A 28 0.40 -1.19 3.83
C SER A 28 -0.56 -2.04 2.99
N SER A 29 -1.76 -2.23 3.51
CA SER A 29 -2.88 -2.84 2.81
C SER A 29 -4.08 -1.90 2.81
N TYR A 30 -4.87 -1.95 1.74
CA TYR A 30 -6.06 -1.13 1.60
C TYR A 30 -7.30 -2.02 1.50
N ASP A 31 -8.20 -1.86 2.44
CA ASP A 31 -9.52 -2.45 2.41
C ASP A 31 -10.49 -1.47 1.72
N ALA A 32 -10.76 -1.75 0.46
CA ALA A 32 -11.63 -0.90 -0.36
C ALA A 32 -13.11 -0.95 0.07
N PHE A 33 -13.52 -1.98 0.82
CA PHE A 33 -14.89 -2.11 1.29
C PHE A 33 -15.16 -1.19 2.48
N ASN A 34 -14.20 -1.14 3.42
CA ASN A 34 -14.30 -0.30 4.62
C ASN A 34 -13.66 1.10 4.43
N GLY A 35 -12.96 1.34 3.33
CA GLY A 35 -12.24 2.60 3.10
C GLY A 35 -11.06 2.82 4.05
N VAL A 36 -10.46 1.75 4.56
CA VAL A 36 -9.39 1.80 5.57
C VAL A 36 -8.07 1.33 4.98
N MET A 37 -7.01 2.10 5.23
CA MET A 37 -5.63 1.66 4.97
C MET A 37 -4.97 1.28 6.28
N VAL A 38 -4.43 0.06 6.35
CA VAL A 38 -3.70 -0.44 7.52
C VAL A 38 -2.21 -0.53 7.18
N ILE A 39 -1.38 0.10 8.01
CA ILE A 39 0.08 -0.02 7.95
C ILE A 39 0.51 -0.94 9.08
N THR A 40 1.28 -1.97 8.74
CA THR A 40 1.82 -2.93 9.70
C THR A 40 3.34 -2.92 9.63
N ALA A 41 4.00 -2.81 10.79
CA ALA A 41 5.46 -2.87 10.89
C ALA A 41 5.91 -3.71 12.08
N GLY A 42 6.92 -4.55 11.87
CA GLY A 42 7.60 -5.28 12.96
C GLY A 42 8.86 -4.53 13.38
N ILE A 43 8.84 -3.92 14.56
CA ILE A 43 9.87 -3.02 15.08
C ILE A 43 10.36 -3.45 16.46
N GLU A 44 11.53 -2.96 16.89
CA GLU A 44 11.91 -2.99 18.29
C GLU A 44 11.22 -1.85 19.06
N GLY A 45 10.90 -2.07 20.34
CA GLY A 45 10.17 -1.09 21.14
C GLY A 45 10.84 0.29 21.22
N LYS A 46 12.18 0.33 21.21
CA LYS A 46 12.96 1.58 21.21
C LYS A 46 12.75 2.43 19.95
N ASP A 47 12.41 1.79 18.82
CA ASP A 47 12.31 2.44 17.50
C ASP A 47 10.89 2.95 17.19
N TYR A 48 9.94 2.74 18.13
CA TYR A 48 8.53 3.08 17.95
C TYR A 48 8.30 4.53 17.51
N HIS A 49 8.82 5.48 18.28
CA HIS A 49 8.58 6.90 18.02
C HIS A 49 9.13 7.34 16.66
N GLN A 50 10.33 6.89 16.31
CA GLN A 50 10.97 7.22 15.04
C GLN A 50 10.22 6.58 13.87
N THR A 51 9.79 5.33 14.01
CA THR A 51 9.02 4.64 12.96
C THR A 51 7.70 5.35 12.70
N VAL A 52 6.95 5.70 13.75
CA VAL A 52 5.67 6.42 13.60
C VAL A 52 5.88 7.78 12.95
N GLN A 53 6.93 8.50 13.35
CA GLN A 53 7.25 9.78 12.74
C GLN A 53 7.53 9.65 11.24
N LEU A 54 8.39 8.71 10.84
CA LEU A 54 8.72 8.49 9.43
C LEU A 54 7.48 8.07 8.60
N ILE A 55 6.60 7.24 9.16
CA ILE A 55 5.35 6.87 8.47
C ILE A 55 4.50 8.12 8.21
N LYS A 56 4.36 9.00 9.19
CA LYS A 56 3.61 10.27 9.05
C LYS A 56 4.27 11.19 8.02
N GLU A 57 5.59 11.30 8.02
CA GLU A 57 6.35 12.08 7.05
C GLU A 57 6.13 11.55 5.63
N GLN A 58 6.19 10.22 5.43
CA GLN A 58 5.93 9.63 4.13
C GLN A 58 4.48 9.81 3.67
N LEU A 59 3.51 9.77 4.56
CA LEU A 59 2.12 10.11 4.21
C LEU A 59 2.02 11.57 3.78
N LYS A 60 2.65 12.48 4.52
CA LYS A 60 2.68 13.91 4.16
C LYS A 60 3.34 14.14 2.80
N GLU A 61 4.47 13.49 2.52
CA GLU A 61 5.11 13.53 1.21
C GLU A 61 4.17 13.07 0.09
N MET A 62 3.39 11.99 0.31
CA MET A 62 2.39 11.54 -0.67
C MET A 62 1.31 12.60 -0.90
N GLN A 63 0.81 13.25 0.16
CA GLN A 63 -0.19 14.32 0.11
C GLN A 63 0.34 15.56 -0.63
N ASP A 64 1.63 15.86 -0.46
CA ASP A 64 2.30 16.99 -1.10
C ASP A 64 2.77 16.67 -2.54
N GLY A 65 2.49 15.44 -3.02
CA GLY A 65 2.87 15.00 -4.36
C GLY A 65 4.37 14.71 -4.52
N CYS A 66 5.10 14.42 -3.44
CA CYS A 66 6.53 14.12 -3.50
C CYS A 66 6.79 12.68 -3.98
N PHE A 67 6.37 12.36 -5.17
CA PHE A 67 6.66 11.13 -5.93
C PHE A 67 6.73 11.49 -7.41
N ASP A 68 7.40 10.69 -8.21
CA ASP A 68 7.63 10.99 -9.61
C ASP A 68 6.94 10.00 -10.56
N GLN A 69 7.11 10.20 -11.86
CA GLN A 69 6.54 9.34 -12.88
C GLN A 69 7.12 7.93 -12.82
N ASP A 70 8.38 7.77 -12.44
CA ASP A 70 9.03 6.47 -12.31
C ASP A 70 8.41 5.64 -11.16
N ASP A 71 8.03 6.29 -10.05
CA ASP A 71 7.29 5.64 -8.96
C ASP A 71 5.91 5.15 -9.44
N ILE A 72 5.22 5.95 -10.26
CA ILE A 72 3.91 5.59 -10.83
C ILE A 72 4.07 4.40 -11.79
N ASP A 73 5.00 4.48 -12.73
CA ASP A 73 5.22 3.46 -13.76
C ASP A 73 5.66 2.13 -13.11
N THR A 74 6.54 2.19 -12.11
CA THR A 74 6.95 1.04 -11.30
C THR A 74 5.74 0.41 -10.60
N ALA A 75 4.88 1.20 -9.97
CA ALA A 75 3.68 0.70 -9.30
C ALA A 75 2.71 0.04 -10.29
N LYS A 76 2.45 0.65 -11.45
CA LYS A 76 1.62 0.07 -12.52
C LYS A 76 2.18 -1.27 -13.00
N LEU A 77 3.49 -1.34 -13.25
CA LEU A 77 4.16 -2.57 -13.68
C LEU A 77 4.04 -3.69 -12.63
N MET A 78 4.25 -3.36 -11.35
CA MET A 78 4.15 -4.32 -10.26
C MET A 78 2.72 -4.84 -10.08
N ILE A 79 1.70 -3.98 -10.18
CA ILE A 79 0.28 -4.39 -10.15
C ILE A 79 -0.01 -5.36 -11.31
N LYS A 80 0.41 -5.02 -12.52
CA LYS A 80 0.24 -5.86 -13.73
C LYS A 80 0.88 -7.24 -13.57
N ASN A 81 2.10 -7.28 -13.02
CA ASN A 81 2.81 -8.54 -12.77
C ASN A 81 2.14 -9.38 -11.68
N SER A 82 1.66 -8.74 -10.59
CA SER A 82 0.91 -9.41 -9.53
C SER A 82 -0.38 -10.04 -10.06
N MET A 83 -1.11 -9.33 -10.92
CA MET A 83 -2.34 -9.85 -11.52
C MET A 83 -2.08 -11.05 -12.45
N LYS A 84 -1.01 -11.02 -13.25
CA LYS A 84 -0.61 -12.18 -14.05
C LYS A 84 -0.36 -13.41 -13.19
N LYS A 85 0.42 -13.25 -12.11
CA LYS A 85 0.69 -14.32 -11.16
C LYS A 85 -0.60 -14.87 -10.54
N THR A 86 -1.51 -13.99 -10.10
CA THR A 86 -2.83 -14.38 -9.54
C THR A 86 -3.67 -15.16 -10.57
N SER A 87 -3.59 -14.79 -11.87
CA SER A 87 -4.30 -15.49 -12.94
C SER A 87 -3.77 -16.89 -13.20
N ASP A 88 -2.53 -17.18 -12.85
CA ASP A 88 -1.91 -18.50 -13.01
C ASP A 88 -2.16 -19.44 -11.80
N GLU A 89 -2.75 -18.91 -10.70
CA GLU A 89 -3.02 -19.65 -9.46
C GLU A 89 -4.53 -19.92 -9.30
N PRO A 90 -5.03 -21.16 -9.42
CA PRO A 90 -6.47 -21.46 -9.37
C PRO A 90 -7.17 -21.02 -8.08
N LEU A 91 -6.54 -21.19 -6.91
CA LEU A 91 -7.12 -20.75 -5.63
C LEU A 91 -7.23 -19.23 -5.54
N SER A 92 -6.26 -18.52 -6.07
CA SER A 92 -6.29 -17.06 -6.13
C SER A 92 -7.40 -16.55 -7.04
N GLN A 93 -7.66 -17.24 -8.16
CA GLN A 93 -8.79 -16.92 -9.04
C GLN A 93 -10.15 -17.09 -8.34
N VAL A 94 -10.31 -18.17 -7.55
CA VAL A 94 -11.53 -18.40 -6.77
C VAL A 94 -11.73 -17.27 -5.75
N ALA A 95 -10.69 -16.85 -5.04
CA ALA A 95 -10.74 -15.75 -4.08
C ALA A 95 -11.10 -14.41 -4.75
N VAL A 96 -10.54 -14.13 -5.93
CA VAL A 96 -10.87 -12.93 -6.72
C VAL A 96 -12.33 -12.96 -7.15
N GLN A 97 -12.83 -14.09 -7.66
CA GLN A 97 -14.22 -14.24 -8.09
C GLN A 97 -15.19 -14.10 -6.91
N TYR A 98 -14.89 -14.73 -5.79
CA TYR A 98 -15.67 -14.62 -4.56
C TYR A 98 -15.78 -13.16 -4.08
N ASN A 99 -14.66 -12.43 -4.05
CA ASN A 99 -14.66 -11.01 -3.68
C ASN A 99 -15.48 -10.15 -4.67
N ARG A 100 -15.42 -10.45 -5.96
CA ARG A 100 -16.26 -9.77 -6.98
C ARG A 100 -17.74 -9.99 -6.74
N ASP A 101 -18.13 -11.22 -6.45
CA ASP A 101 -19.53 -11.60 -6.22
C ASP A 101 -20.09 -10.90 -4.97
N ILE A 102 -19.33 -10.88 -3.86
CA ILE A 102 -19.73 -10.19 -2.63
C ILE A 102 -19.82 -8.68 -2.82
N THR A 103 -18.86 -8.08 -3.53
CA THR A 103 -18.80 -6.62 -3.72
C THR A 103 -19.70 -6.13 -4.86
N GLY A 104 -20.33 -7.04 -5.61
CA GLY A 104 -21.12 -6.72 -6.80
C GLY A 104 -20.31 -6.16 -7.97
N LYS A 105 -18.97 -6.24 -7.92
CA LYS A 105 -18.09 -5.75 -8.98
C LYS A 105 -18.05 -6.74 -10.13
N LYS A 106 -18.55 -6.31 -11.31
CA LYS A 106 -18.55 -7.12 -12.55
C LYS A 106 -17.36 -6.84 -13.46
N GLU A 107 -16.35 -6.16 -12.96
CA GLU A 107 -15.19 -5.73 -13.73
C GLU A 107 -14.28 -6.91 -14.09
N THR A 108 -13.86 -7.00 -15.35
CA THR A 108 -12.85 -8.00 -15.78
C THR A 108 -11.43 -7.56 -15.39
N ASN A 109 -10.46 -8.48 -15.48
CA ASN A 109 -9.05 -8.17 -15.25
C ASN A 109 -8.53 -7.12 -16.25
N GLU A 110 -8.97 -7.22 -17.49
CA GLU A 110 -8.60 -6.30 -18.57
C GLU A 110 -9.12 -4.87 -18.27
N GLN A 111 -10.39 -4.76 -17.89
CA GLN A 111 -10.99 -3.48 -17.52
C GLN A 111 -10.33 -2.87 -16.29
N TYR A 112 -9.95 -3.68 -15.31
CA TYR A 112 -9.21 -3.20 -14.14
C TYR A 112 -7.81 -2.69 -14.53
N LEU A 113 -7.08 -3.45 -15.38
CA LEU A 113 -5.76 -3.00 -15.86
C LEU A 113 -5.85 -1.73 -16.70
N GLU A 114 -6.87 -1.59 -17.54
CA GLU A 114 -7.09 -0.36 -18.29
C GLU A 114 -7.31 0.85 -17.37
N LYS A 115 -8.07 0.69 -16.29
CA LYS A 115 -8.22 1.74 -15.27
C LYS A 115 -6.89 2.08 -14.61
N ILE A 116 -6.09 1.08 -14.23
CA ILE A 116 -4.77 1.30 -13.64
C ILE A 116 -3.84 2.06 -14.59
N GLU A 117 -3.83 1.70 -15.88
CA GLU A 117 -3.01 2.40 -16.89
C GLU A 117 -3.42 3.88 -17.06
N ASN A 118 -4.70 4.19 -16.90
CA ASN A 118 -5.23 5.54 -17.03
C ASN A 118 -5.10 6.39 -15.75
N VAL A 119 -4.65 5.83 -14.62
CA VAL A 119 -4.41 6.59 -13.38
C VAL A 119 -3.31 7.63 -13.64
N THR A 120 -3.61 8.88 -13.32
CA THR A 120 -2.71 10.01 -13.46
C THR A 120 -2.03 10.38 -12.14
N TYR A 121 -0.99 11.19 -12.22
CA TYR A 121 -0.34 11.79 -11.04
C TYR A 121 -1.36 12.55 -10.17
N GLN A 122 -2.24 13.35 -10.79
CA GLN A 122 -3.22 14.16 -10.07
C GLN A 122 -4.24 13.30 -9.33
N ASP A 123 -4.71 12.20 -9.93
CA ASP A 123 -5.63 11.26 -9.27
C ASP A 123 -5.02 10.70 -7.97
N ILE A 124 -3.71 10.43 -7.98
CA ILE A 124 -3.00 9.92 -6.80
C ILE A 124 -2.90 10.99 -5.72
N VAL A 125 -2.55 12.22 -6.07
CA VAL A 125 -2.48 13.36 -5.13
C VAL A 125 -3.85 13.61 -4.51
N ASP A 126 -4.90 13.67 -5.31
CA ASP A 126 -6.27 13.95 -4.86
C ASP A 126 -6.75 12.89 -3.86
N VAL A 127 -6.46 11.62 -4.12
CA VAL A 127 -6.76 10.54 -3.17
C VAL A 127 -5.95 10.66 -1.89
N CYS A 128 -4.65 10.96 -1.99
CA CYS A 128 -3.77 11.06 -0.82
C CYS A 128 -4.18 12.22 0.12
N GLN A 129 -4.67 13.32 -0.42
CA GLN A 129 -5.14 14.47 0.37
C GLN A 129 -6.36 14.14 1.25
N ASN A 130 -7.12 13.09 0.89
CA ASN A 130 -8.27 12.64 1.67
C ASN A 130 -7.93 11.53 2.67
N ILE A 131 -6.66 11.14 2.82
CA ILE A 131 -6.24 10.13 3.78
C ILE A 131 -5.87 10.82 5.09
N GLU A 132 -6.53 10.42 6.17
CA GLU A 132 -6.25 10.89 7.52
C GLU A 132 -5.76 9.74 8.40
N LEU A 133 -4.81 10.05 9.31
CA LEU A 133 -4.38 9.10 10.31
C LEU A 133 -5.42 9.06 11.44
N ASP A 134 -6.08 7.92 11.58
CA ASP A 134 -7.08 7.71 12.64
C ASP A 134 -6.44 7.12 13.91
N THR A 135 -5.94 5.92 13.85
CA THR A 135 -5.50 5.17 15.04
C THR A 135 -4.09 4.63 14.88
N ILE A 136 -3.32 4.67 15.98
CA ILE A 136 -2.03 3.97 16.12
C ILE A 136 -2.16 2.96 17.25
N PHE A 137 -1.85 1.69 16.93
CA PHE A 137 -1.82 0.60 17.89
C PHE A 137 -0.42 0.03 18.03
N LEU A 138 0.06 -0.14 19.26
CA LEU A 138 1.34 -0.77 19.57
C LEU A 138 1.12 -2.02 20.42
N LEU A 139 1.55 -3.18 19.90
CA LEU A 139 1.61 -4.41 20.67
C LEU A 139 3.04 -4.60 21.19
N LYS A 140 3.20 -4.69 22.51
CA LYS A 140 4.48 -4.95 23.19
C LYS A 140 4.49 -6.30 23.87
N GLY A 141 5.66 -6.94 23.94
CA GLY A 141 5.91 -8.08 24.81
C GLY A 141 5.84 -7.68 26.30
N ARG A 142 5.56 -8.65 27.19
CA ARG A 142 5.44 -8.40 28.63
C ARG A 142 6.71 -7.88 29.30
N ASN A 143 7.87 -8.03 28.69
CA ASN A 143 9.19 -7.74 29.27
C ASN A 143 9.95 -6.64 28.51
N GLU A 144 9.26 -5.85 27.71
CA GLU A 144 9.84 -4.71 26.98
C GLU A 144 9.27 -3.36 27.41
#